data_f3f269edc2d16fe0184875bd0b367077
#
_entry.id   f3f269edc2d16fe0184875bd0b367077
#
_cell.length_a   1.000
_cell.length_b   1.000
_cell.length_c   1.000
_cell.angle_alpha   90.00
_cell.angle_beta   90.00
_cell.angle_gamma   90.00
#
_symmetry.space_group_name_H-M   'P 1'
#
loop_
_entity.id
_entity.type
_entity.pdbx_description
1 polymer ?
#
loop_
_entity_poly.entity_id
_entity_poly.type
_entity_poly.pdbx_seq_one_letter_code
_entity_poly.pdbx_strand_id
1 'polypeptide(L)'
;MTQHMNVESFNLDHTKVKAPFIRVADVKHLPQGDTLTKYDVRFCQPNVNHLDMKAVHSVEHSFAECVRNHSDSVIDFGPMGCQTGFYLIMVGEPDVPRIADLVEQTFRDILALDAVPAANVVQCGWGANHSLQGAKDAVSTMLRHRAEWEQVMA
;
A
#
# COMPACT_ATOMS: atom_id res chain seq x y z
N MET A 1 -10.60 -23.86 13.61
CA MET A 1 -11.43 -22.66 13.31
C MET A 1 -10.88 -21.48 14.06
N THR A 2 -10.67 -20.36 13.36
CA THR A 2 -10.15 -19.15 13.99
C THR A 2 -11.26 -18.34 14.64
N GLN A 3 -10.93 -17.63 15.72
CA GLN A 3 -11.84 -16.72 16.39
C GLN A 3 -12.04 -15.45 15.55
N HIS A 4 -13.25 -14.92 15.53
CA HIS A 4 -13.52 -13.61 14.92
C HIS A 4 -12.83 -12.52 15.74
N MET A 5 -12.08 -11.66 15.03
CA MET A 5 -11.30 -10.58 15.63
C MET A 5 -11.91 -9.23 15.30
N ASN A 6 -11.66 -8.23 16.16
CA ASN A 6 -12.16 -6.87 15.93
C ASN A 6 -11.47 -6.18 14.74
N VAL A 7 -10.19 -6.51 14.52
CA VAL A 7 -9.45 -5.95 13.39
C VAL A 7 -9.82 -6.70 12.12
N GLU A 8 -10.30 -5.98 11.10
CA GLU A 8 -10.80 -6.59 9.87
C GLU A 8 -9.75 -7.49 9.22
N SER A 9 -8.51 -7.01 9.10
CA SER A 9 -7.46 -7.77 8.41
C SER A 9 -7.09 -9.08 9.10
N PHE A 10 -7.41 -9.24 10.38
CA PHE A 10 -7.18 -10.51 11.09
C PHE A 10 -8.23 -11.57 10.75
N ASN A 11 -9.32 -11.17 10.10
CA ASN A 11 -10.38 -12.08 9.65
C ASN A 11 -10.18 -12.55 8.20
N LEU A 12 -9.23 -11.95 7.48
CA LEU A 12 -8.84 -12.41 6.16
C LEU A 12 -8.06 -13.72 6.29
N ASP A 13 -8.46 -14.73 5.53
CA ASP A 13 -7.71 -15.99 5.48
C ASP A 13 -6.48 -15.80 4.58
N HIS A 14 -5.33 -15.54 5.19
CA HIS A 14 -4.07 -15.27 4.50
C HIS A 14 -3.52 -16.47 3.73
N THR A 15 -4.08 -17.66 3.94
CA THR A 15 -3.67 -18.87 3.20
C THR A 15 -4.41 -19.02 1.86
N LYS A 16 -5.47 -18.23 1.65
CA LYS A 16 -6.33 -18.35 0.47
C LYS A 16 -6.21 -17.19 -0.51
N VAL A 17 -5.42 -16.17 -0.18
CA VAL A 17 -5.22 -15.02 -1.07
C VAL A 17 -4.05 -15.28 -2.02
N LYS A 18 -4.04 -14.54 -3.14
CA LYS A 18 -2.94 -14.57 -4.10
C LYS A 18 -2.46 -13.14 -4.36
N ALA A 19 -1.30 -12.79 -3.83
CA ALA A 19 -0.67 -11.49 -4.06
C ALA A 19 -0.01 -11.46 -5.45
N PRO A 20 0.19 -10.26 -6.05
CA PRO A 20 -0.22 -8.96 -5.49
C PRO A 20 -1.70 -8.67 -5.71
N PHE A 21 -2.29 -7.86 -4.84
CA PHE A 21 -3.70 -7.46 -4.97
C PHE A 21 -3.97 -6.11 -4.29
N ILE A 22 -5.12 -5.53 -4.64
CA ILE A 22 -5.71 -4.39 -3.93
C ILE A 22 -7.15 -4.79 -3.58
N ARG A 23 -7.50 -4.66 -2.30
CA ARG A 23 -8.85 -4.94 -1.82
C ARG A 23 -9.32 -3.87 -0.85
N VAL A 24 -10.63 -3.73 -0.71
CA VAL A 24 -11.20 -2.94 0.38
C VAL A 24 -11.01 -3.70 1.68
N ALA A 25 -10.28 -3.11 2.62
CA ALA A 25 -10.07 -3.70 3.94
C ALA A 25 -11.15 -3.25 4.92
N ASP A 26 -11.49 -1.95 4.91
CA ASP A 26 -12.49 -1.43 5.83
C ASP A 26 -13.15 -0.17 5.24
N VAL A 27 -14.40 0.07 5.64
CA VAL A 27 -15.16 1.27 5.25
C VAL A 27 -15.76 1.86 6.52
N LYS A 28 -15.57 3.15 6.73
CA LYS A 28 -16.13 3.85 7.87
C LYS A 28 -16.96 5.05 7.41
N HIS A 29 -18.25 5.01 7.74
CA HIS A 29 -19.16 6.14 7.52
C HIS A 29 -19.09 7.08 8.72
N LEU A 30 -18.72 8.33 8.48
CA LEU A 30 -18.55 9.32 9.52
C LEU A 30 -19.88 10.03 9.83
N PRO A 31 -20.03 10.59 11.07
CA PRO A 31 -21.31 11.17 11.49
C PRO A 31 -21.81 12.33 10.63
N GLN A 32 -20.91 13.03 9.95
CA GLN A 32 -21.25 14.18 9.11
C GLN A 32 -21.47 13.83 7.64
N GLY A 33 -21.48 12.54 7.29
CA GLY A 33 -21.81 12.05 5.96
C GLY A 33 -20.64 11.65 5.09
N ASP A 34 -19.40 11.98 5.48
CA ASP A 34 -18.22 11.52 4.74
C ASP A 34 -17.93 10.04 4.99
N THR A 35 -17.24 9.43 4.05
CA THR A 35 -16.81 8.04 4.14
C THR A 35 -15.29 7.98 4.05
N LEU A 36 -14.69 7.13 4.89
CA LEU A 36 -13.28 6.73 4.75
C LEU A 36 -13.23 5.29 4.28
N THR A 37 -12.38 5.03 3.30
CA THR A 37 -12.12 3.67 2.82
C THR A 37 -10.65 3.34 3.03
N LYS A 38 -10.40 2.19 3.64
CA LYS A 38 -9.06 1.65 3.83
C LYS A 38 -8.85 0.51 2.84
N TYR A 39 -7.79 0.63 2.03
CA TYR A 39 -7.41 -0.37 1.05
C TYR A 39 -6.18 -1.14 1.53
N ASP A 40 -6.19 -2.44 1.32
CA ASP A 40 -5.06 -3.34 1.51
C ASP A 40 -4.33 -3.43 0.17
N VAL A 41 -3.16 -2.81 0.10
CA VAL A 41 -2.28 -2.85 -1.08
C VAL A 41 -1.20 -3.86 -0.80
N ARG A 42 -1.41 -5.09 -1.25
CA ARG A 42 -0.56 -6.24 -0.90
C ARG A 42 0.47 -6.50 -1.98
N PHE A 43 1.75 -6.43 -1.61
CA PHE A 43 2.88 -6.63 -2.50
C PHE A 43 3.32 -8.09 -2.55
N CYS A 44 3.40 -8.73 -1.40
CA CYS A 44 4.02 -10.04 -1.25
C CYS A 44 3.02 -11.10 -0.80
N GLN A 45 3.27 -12.34 -1.20
CA GLN A 45 2.44 -13.47 -0.79
C GLN A 45 2.60 -13.70 0.71
N PRO A 46 1.50 -13.61 1.49
CA PRO A 46 1.57 -13.84 2.94
C PRO A 46 2.21 -15.17 3.30
N ASN A 47 3.10 -15.14 4.28
CA ASN A 47 3.82 -16.30 4.81
C ASN A 47 4.75 -17.00 3.80
N VAL A 48 4.99 -16.39 2.63
CA VAL A 48 5.90 -16.91 1.61
C VAL A 48 7.09 -15.97 1.44
N ASN A 49 6.82 -14.67 1.25
CA ASN A 49 7.88 -13.68 1.11
C ASN A 49 7.45 -12.34 1.71
N HIS A 50 8.39 -11.42 1.86
CA HIS A 50 8.16 -10.08 2.37
C HIS A 50 9.21 -9.12 1.81
N LEU A 51 8.93 -7.82 1.87
CA LEU A 51 9.89 -6.78 1.53
C LEU A 51 10.88 -6.62 2.69
N ASP A 52 12.13 -6.22 2.40
CA ASP A 52 13.04 -5.81 3.47
C ASP A 52 12.65 -4.42 4.00
N MET A 53 13.13 -4.08 5.21
CA MET A 53 12.72 -2.83 5.88
C MET A 53 13.11 -1.57 5.12
N LYS A 54 14.26 -1.55 4.45
CA LYS A 54 14.67 -0.37 3.69
C LYS A 54 13.77 -0.16 2.48
N ALA A 55 13.35 -1.23 1.82
CA ALA A 55 12.39 -1.18 0.72
C ALA A 55 11.02 -0.71 1.22
N VAL A 56 10.52 -1.28 2.32
CA VAL A 56 9.26 -0.86 2.96
C VAL A 56 9.27 0.62 3.26
N HIS A 57 10.31 1.11 3.94
CA HIS A 57 10.44 2.50 4.35
C HIS A 57 10.48 3.44 3.13
N SER A 58 11.19 3.06 2.09
CA SER A 58 11.32 3.88 0.88
C SER A 58 10.08 3.85 0.01
N VAL A 59 9.35 2.73 -0.05
CA VAL A 59 8.03 2.69 -0.69
C VAL A 59 7.05 3.60 0.06
N GLU A 60 7.06 3.56 1.40
CA GLU A 60 6.20 4.43 2.21
C GLU A 60 6.42 5.91 1.86
N HIS A 61 7.67 6.39 1.95
CA HIS A 61 8.00 7.78 1.65
C HIS A 61 7.64 8.15 0.22
N SER A 62 8.07 7.34 -0.72
CA SER A 62 7.91 7.62 -2.16
C SER A 62 6.44 7.61 -2.57
N PHE A 63 5.69 6.63 -2.11
CA PHE A 63 4.27 6.55 -2.41
C PHE A 63 3.48 7.69 -1.76
N ALA A 64 3.73 7.95 -0.48
CA ALA A 64 3.01 9.00 0.24
C ALA A 64 3.19 10.37 -0.43
N GLU A 65 4.39 10.66 -0.90
CA GLU A 65 4.66 11.91 -1.62
C GLU A 65 4.04 11.91 -3.01
N CYS A 66 4.30 10.88 -3.81
CA CYS A 66 3.88 10.84 -5.21
C CYS A 66 2.36 10.72 -5.39
N VAL A 67 1.66 10.00 -4.54
CA VAL A 67 0.20 9.83 -4.67
C VAL A 67 -0.54 11.17 -4.55
N ARG A 68 0.01 12.10 -3.80
CA ARG A 68 -0.56 13.43 -3.62
C ARG A 68 -0.42 14.33 -4.86
N ASN A 69 0.34 13.91 -5.85
CA ASN A 69 0.35 14.54 -7.17
C ASN A 69 -0.92 14.22 -7.97
N HIS A 70 -1.61 13.15 -7.62
CA HIS A 70 -2.76 12.63 -8.38
C HIS A 70 -4.08 12.69 -7.62
N SER A 71 -4.06 12.89 -6.30
CA SER A 71 -5.26 12.91 -5.49
C SER A 71 -5.06 13.73 -4.22
N ASP A 72 -6.05 14.53 -3.87
CA ASP A 72 -6.12 15.26 -2.60
C ASP A 72 -6.95 14.54 -1.54
N SER A 73 -7.43 13.34 -1.85
CA SER A 73 -8.29 12.55 -0.96
C SER A 73 -7.51 11.56 -0.08
N VAL A 74 -6.19 11.53 -0.19
CA VAL A 74 -5.34 10.62 0.59
C VAL A 74 -5.23 11.10 2.03
N ILE A 75 -5.54 10.20 2.96
CA ILE A 75 -5.34 10.44 4.40
C ILE A 75 -3.98 9.92 4.84
N ASP A 76 -3.68 8.66 4.51
CA ASP A 76 -2.43 8.04 4.95
C ASP A 76 -2.09 6.83 4.09
N PHE A 77 -0.80 6.52 4.05
CA PHE A 77 -0.26 5.31 3.46
C PHE A 77 0.80 4.77 4.40
N GLY A 78 0.55 3.62 5.02
CA GLY A 78 1.42 3.07 6.05
C GLY A 78 1.69 1.58 5.86
N PRO A 79 2.87 1.10 6.27
CA PRO A 79 3.24 -0.29 6.10
C PRO A 79 2.57 -1.20 7.11
N MET A 80 2.35 -2.45 6.72
CA MET A 80 1.95 -3.52 7.62
C MET A 80 3.20 -4.06 8.34
N GLY A 81 3.04 -4.42 9.62
CA GLY A 81 4.14 -4.97 10.42
C GLY A 81 4.72 -6.27 9.85
N CYS A 82 3.95 -7.02 9.09
CA CYS A 82 4.41 -8.26 8.43
C CYS A 82 5.26 -8.01 7.18
N GLN A 83 5.39 -6.75 6.74
CA GLN A 83 6.20 -6.35 5.59
C GLN A 83 5.70 -6.91 4.24
N THR A 84 4.44 -7.36 4.16
CA THR A 84 3.88 -7.90 2.92
C THR A 84 3.06 -6.89 2.14
N GLY A 85 2.75 -5.74 2.73
CA GLY A 85 1.95 -4.71 2.06
C GLY A 85 1.78 -3.46 2.89
N PHE A 86 0.85 -2.63 2.43
CA PHE A 86 0.59 -1.30 2.99
C PHE A 86 -0.92 -1.09 3.07
N TYR A 87 -1.36 -0.20 3.97
CA TYR A 87 -2.71 0.32 3.96
C TYR A 87 -2.74 1.71 3.36
N LEU A 88 -3.68 1.93 2.45
CA LEU A 88 -3.98 3.23 1.86
C LEU A 88 -5.35 3.66 2.37
N ILE A 89 -5.41 4.80 3.06
CA ILE A 89 -6.65 5.35 3.60
C ILE A 89 -7.04 6.57 2.78
N MET A 90 -8.27 6.53 2.25
CA MET A 90 -8.79 7.56 1.35
C MET A 90 -10.12 8.09 1.87
N VAL A 91 -10.36 9.39 1.67
CA VAL A 91 -11.71 9.94 1.73
C VAL A 91 -12.45 9.50 0.47
N GLY A 92 -13.64 8.97 0.64
CA GLY A 92 -14.51 8.55 -0.47
C GLY A 92 -15.04 7.13 -0.32
N GLU A 93 -16.02 6.81 -1.12
CA GLU A 93 -16.63 5.48 -1.17
C GLU A 93 -15.66 4.47 -1.80
N PRO A 94 -15.82 3.18 -1.48
CA PRO A 94 -14.97 2.13 -2.07
C PRO A 94 -15.06 2.11 -3.60
N ASP A 95 -13.88 2.09 -4.24
CA ASP A 95 -13.77 2.04 -5.70
C ASP A 95 -12.41 1.43 -6.06
N VAL A 96 -12.32 0.11 -6.04
CA VAL A 96 -11.05 -0.59 -6.29
C VAL A 96 -10.48 -0.32 -7.69
N PRO A 97 -11.28 -0.34 -8.78
CA PRO A 97 -10.73 -0.05 -10.11
C PRO A 97 -10.07 1.33 -10.21
N ARG A 98 -10.71 2.36 -9.61
CA ARG A 98 -10.16 3.72 -9.59
C ARG A 98 -8.89 3.79 -8.75
N ILE A 99 -8.88 3.13 -7.61
CA ILE A 99 -7.69 3.10 -6.74
C ILE A 99 -6.55 2.33 -7.39
N ALA A 100 -6.84 1.25 -8.11
CA ALA A 100 -5.82 0.54 -8.86
C ALA A 100 -5.14 1.44 -9.91
N ASP A 101 -5.91 2.27 -10.61
CA ASP A 101 -5.35 3.24 -11.55
C ASP A 101 -4.49 4.29 -10.84
N LEU A 102 -4.95 4.79 -9.70
CA LEU A 102 -4.20 5.74 -8.88
C LEU A 102 -2.87 5.15 -8.40
N VAL A 103 -2.90 3.93 -7.91
CA VAL A 103 -1.71 3.21 -7.45
C VAL A 103 -0.74 2.98 -8.60
N GLU A 104 -1.24 2.60 -9.76
CA GLU A 104 -0.39 2.44 -10.95
C GLU A 104 0.32 3.74 -11.33
N GLN A 105 -0.41 4.85 -11.41
CA GLN A 105 0.17 6.16 -11.70
C GLN A 105 1.25 6.53 -10.69
N THR A 106 0.98 6.31 -9.42
CA THR A 106 1.92 6.59 -8.34
C THR A 106 3.17 5.73 -8.45
N PHE A 107 3.03 4.44 -8.75
CA PHE A 107 4.17 3.55 -8.95
C PHE A 107 5.04 3.99 -10.13
N ARG A 108 4.44 4.47 -11.20
CA ARG A 108 5.20 4.99 -12.34
C ARG A 108 5.99 6.25 -11.97
N ASP A 109 5.44 7.11 -11.11
CA ASP A 109 6.17 8.26 -10.57
C ASP A 109 7.38 7.79 -9.75
N ILE A 110 7.21 6.75 -8.92
CA ILE A 110 8.29 6.20 -8.11
C ILE A 110 9.43 5.69 -9.00
N LEU A 111 9.12 5.04 -10.11
CA LEU A 111 10.13 4.57 -11.05
C LEU A 111 10.96 5.71 -11.66
N ALA A 112 10.40 6.91 -11.72
CA ALA A 112 11.06 8.09 -12.26
C ALA A 112 11.85 8.89 -11.22
N LEU A 113 11.80 8.53 -9.93
CA LEU A 113 12.50 9.26 -8.89
C LEU A 113 14.02 9.06 -8.98
N ASP A 114 14.77 10.12 -8.70
CA ASP A 114 16.23 10.09 -8.57
C ASP A 114 16.69 9.87 -7.13
N ALA A 115 15.80 10.11 -6.17
CA ALA A 115 16.06 9.95 -4.73
C ALA A 115 14.77 9.65 -3.98
N VAL A 116 14.89 8.99 -2.83
CA VAL A 116 13.75 8.79 -1.93
C VAL A 116 13.39 10.14 -1.29
N PRO A 117 12.13 10.58 -1.38
CA PRO A 117 11.72 11.85 -0.76
C PRO A 117 11.95 11.86 0.75
N ALA A 118 12.43 12.99 1.26
CA ALA A 118 12.60 13.23 2.71
C ALA A 118 13.51 12.20 3.42
N ALA A 119 14.40 11.53 2.71
CA ALA A 119 15.31 10.52 3.26
C ALA A 119 16.53 11.19 3.91
N ASN A 120 16.30 11.94 4.99
CA ASN A 120 17.34 12.68 5.71
C ASN A 120 16.96 12.81 7.19
N VAL A 121 17.93 13.21 8.01
CA VAL A 121 17.74 13.26 9.47
C VAL A 121 16.81 14.36 9.94
N VAL A 122 16.52 15.35 9.11
CA VAL A 122 15.63 16.47 9.48
C VAL A 122 14.16 16.06 9.27
N GLN A 123 13.87 15.40 8.16
CA GLN A 123 12.49 15.07 7.75
C GLN A 123 12.06 13.64 8.08
N CYS A 124 12.97 12.79 8.50
CA CYS A 124 12.70 11.38 8.75
C CYS A 124 13.30 10.92 10.07
N GLY A 125 12.56 10.08 10.80
CA GLY A 125 13.00 9.53 12.07
C GLY A 125 14.20 8.57 11.94
N TRP A 126 14.42 8.02 10.75
CA TRP A 126 15.59 7.19 10.44
C TRP A 126 16.01 7.41 8.99
N GLY A 127 16.61 8.56 8.76
CA GLY A 127 16.95 9.04 7.41
C GLY A 127 17.92 8.14 6.63
N ALA A 128 18.71 7.33 7.31
CA ALA A 128 19.66 6.41 6.67
C ALA A 128 19.02 5.07 6.27
N ASN A 129 17.81 4.78 6.72
CA ASN A 129 17.15 3.47 6.52
C ASN A 129 16.33 3.45 5.23
N HIS A 130 16.96 3.72 4.09
CA HIS A 130 16.29 3.82 2.81
C HIS A 130 17.03 3.06 1.70
N SER A 131 16.25 2.66 0.67
CA SER A 131 16.77 2.08 -0.57
C SER A 131 15.85 2.47 -1.72
N LEU A 132 16.31 3.40 -2.55
CA LEU A 132 15.56 3.78 -3.76
C LEU A 132 15.41 2.59 -4.70
N GLN A 133 16.48 1.81 -4.88
CA GLN A 133 16.44 0.64 -5.74
C GLN A 133 15.47 -0.41 -5.19
N GLY A 134 15.44 -0.61 -3.86
CA GLY A 134 14.48 -1.52 -3.23
C GLY A 134 13.03 -1.10 -3.48
N ALA A 135 12.74 0.20 -3.38
CA ALA A 135 11.41 0.72 -3.68
C ALA A 135 11.05 0.50 -5.15
N LYS A 136 11.97 0.80 -6.07
CA LYS A 136 11.75 0.62 -7.50
C LYS A 136 11.53 -0.85 -7.88
N ASP A 137 12.29 -1.75 -7.28
CA ASP A 137 12.14 -3.19 -7.51
C ASP A 137 10.78 -3.68 -7.02
N ALA A 138 10.34 -3.23 -5.84
CA ALA A 138 9.04 -3.60 -5.27
C ALA A 138 7.88 -3.15 -6.17
N VAL A 139 7.88 -1.88 -6.59
CA VAL A 139 6.79 -1.37 -7.43
C VAL A 139 6.84 -1.95 -8.85
N SER A 140 8.03 -2.26 -9.37
CA SER A 140 8.16 -2.94 -10.67
C SER A 140 7.53 -4.33 -10.64
N THR A 141 7.73 -5.06 -9.56
CA THR A 141 7.13 -6.39 -9.37
C THR A 141 5.60 -6.27 -9.33
N MET A 142 5.07 -5.30 -8.58
CA MET A 142 3.62 -5.03 -8.58
C MET A 142 3.10 -4.72 -9.98
N LEU A 143 3.77 -3.83 -10.71
CA LEU A 143 3.32 -3.40 -12.04
C LEU A 143 3.29 -4.55 -13.04
N ARG A 144 4.21 -5.52 -12.95
CA ARG A 144 4.18 -6.70 -13.82
C ARG A 144 2.91 -7.53 -13.67
N HIS A 145 2.24 -7.41 -12.52
CA HIS A 145 1.01 -8.14 -12.20
C HIS A 145 -0.22 -7.24 -12.19
N ARG A 146 -0.15 -6.09 -12.86
CA ARG A 146 -1.23 -5.07 -12.86
C ARG A 146 -2.61 -5.66 -13.14
N ALA A 147 -2.70 -6.57 -14.11
CA ALA A 147 -3.98 -7.17 -14.52
C ALA A 147 -4.60 -8.08 -13.45
N GLU A 148 -3.83 -8.46 -12.43
CA GLU A 148 -4.27 -9.40 -11.40
C GLU A 148 -4.67 -8.72 -10.08
N TRP A 149 -4.46 -7.38 -9.97
CA TRP A 149 -4.61 -6.69 -8.68
C TRP A 149 -6.02 -6.76 -8.09
N GLU A 150 -7.03 -6.88 -8.92
CA GLU A 150 -8.43 -6.92 -8.45
C GLU A 150 -8.89 -8.34 -8.11
N GLN A 151 -8.08 -9.34 -8.37
CA GLN A 151 -8.35 -10.72 -8.01
C GLN A 151 -7.60 -11.07 -6.74
N VAL A 152 -8.33 -11.13 -5.62
CA VAL A 152 -7.75 -11.32 -4.28
C VAL A 152 -7.60 -12.79 -3.94
N MET A 153 -8.58 -13.61 -4.25
CA MET A 153 -8.59 -15.02 -3.87
C MET A 153 -7.84 -15.89 -4.90
N ALA A 154 -7.14 -16.86 -4.37
CA ALA A 154 -6.41 -17.81 -5.19
C ALA A 154 -7.36 -18.78 -5.93
#